data_19c89ae391390b8c253d5e8bad26adb2
#
_entry.id   19c89ae391390b8c253d5e8bad26adb2
#
_cell.length_a   1.000
_cell.length_b   1.000
_cell.length_c   1.000
_cell.angle_alpha   90.00
_cell.angle_beta   90.00
_cell.angle_gamma   90.00
#
_symmetry.space_group_name_H-M   'P 1'
#
loop_
_entity.id
_entity.type
_entity.pdbx_description
1 polymer ?
#
loop_
_entity_poly.entity_id
_entity_poly.type
_entity_poly.pdbx_seq_one_letter_code
_entity_poly.pdbx_strand_id
1 'polypeptide(L)'
;MANVSVYNMEGKEVGTIELNDAVFGVEVNEHLVHMAVVAQLANKRQGTQKAKTRSEVSGGGRKPWRQKGTGHARQGSTRSPQWTGGGMVFAPTPRDYTITLNKKEKRAALKSALTSRVNENKFVVVDELKFDEIKTKNFKAVMNKLK
;
A
#
# COMPACT_ATOMS: atom_id res chain seq x y z
N MET A 1 -16.91 -24.66 15.47
CA MET A 1 -17.53 -23.32 15.53
C MET A 1 -16.93 -22.56 16.70
N ALA A 2 -16.35 -21.40 16.45
CA ALA A 2 -15.75 -20.58 17.51
C ALA A 2 -16.83 -19.68 18.13
N ASN A 3 -17.01 -19.78 19.45
CA ASN A 3 -17.87 -18.87 20.20
C ASN A 3 -17.02 -17.69 20.68
N VAL A 4 -17.51 -16.46 20.45
CA VAL A 4 -16.83 -15.23 20.86
C VAL A 4 -17.77 -14.42 21.74
N SER A 5 -17.23 -13.88 22.85
CA SER A 5 -17.99 -13.01 23.74
C SER A 5 -18.29 -11.66 23.09
N VAL A 6 -19.51 -11.17 23.30
CA VAL A 6 -19.98 -9.85 22.85
C VAL A 6 -19.89 -8.88 24.02
N TYR A 7 -19.25 -7.75 23.81
CA TYR A 7 -19.04 -6.71 24.82
C TYR A 7 -19.87 -5.46 24.53
N ASN A 8 -20.24 -4.75 25.57
CA ASN A 8 -20.80 -3.40 25.44
C ASN A 8 -19.67 -2.34 25.44
N MET A 9 -20.03 -1.07 25.25
CA MET A 9 -19.07 0.06 25.29
C MET A 9 -18.39 0.24 26.67
N GLU A 10 -18.89 -0.38 27.72
CA GLU A 10 -18.27 -0.37 29.05
C GLU A 10 -17.26 -1.49 29.26
N GLY A 11 -17.11 -2.40 28.32
CA GLY A 11 -16.24 -3.58 28.41
C GLY A 11 -16.87 -4.74 29.21
N LYS A 12 -18.19 -4.70 29.46
CA LYS A 12 -18.92 -5.80 30.10
C LYS A 12 -19.41 -6.78 29.04
N GLU A 13 -19.33 -8.07 29.33
CA GLU A 13 -19.88 -9.12 28.49
C GLU A 13 -21.42 -9.09 28.55
N VAL A 14 -22.04 -9.04 27.36
CA VAL A 14 -23.51 -9.00 27.21
C VAL A 14 -24.04 -10.36 26.75
N GLY A 15 -23.22 -11.12 26.01
CA GLY A 15 -23.62 -12.40 25.48
C GLY A 15 -22.51 -13.07 24.69
N THR A 16 -22.83 -14.15 24.01
CA THR A 16 -21.91 -14.87 23.12
C THR A 16 -22.52 -15.02 21.75
N ILE A 17 -21.70 -14.95 20.72
CA ILE A 17 -22.08 -15.16 19.32
C ILE A 17 -21.28 -16.33 18.73
N GLU A 18 -21.98 -17.16 17.97
CA GLU A 18 -21.37 -18.26 17.23
C GLU A 18 -20.91 -17.78 15.86
N LEU A 19 -19.59 -17.93 15.58
CA LEU A 19 -19.00 -17.53 14.31
C LEU A 19 -19.15 -18.64 13.27
N ASN A 20 -19.46 -18.25 12.04
CA ASN A 20 -19.61 -19.19 10.92
C ASN A 20 -18.25 -19.74 10.49
N ASP A 21 -18.04 -21.06 10.59
CA ASP A 21 -16.81 -21.74 10.22
C ASP A 21 -16.42 -21.55 8.75
N ALA A 22 -17.36 -21.36 7.86
CA ALA A 22 -17.07 -21.10 6.43
C ALA A 22 -16.35 -19.76 6.19
N VAL A 23 -16.27 -18.91 7.23
CA VAL A 23 -15.60 -17.59 7.17
C VAL A 23 -14.46 -17.50 8.18
N PHE A 24 -14.68 -17.93 9.43
CA PHE A 24 -13.77 -17.75 10.56
C PHE A 24 -13.05 -19.05 11.00
N GLY A 25 -13.38 -20.19 10.39
CA GLY A 25 -12.75 -21.49 10.64
C GLY A 25 -11.97 -22.04 9.45
N VAL A 26 -11.54 -21.19 8.51
CA VAL A 26 -10.83 -21.59 7.30
C VAL A 26 -9.35 -21.80 7.61
N GLU A 27 -8.68 -22.74 6.90
CA GLU A 27 -7.22 -22.86 6.96
C GLU A 27 -6.54 -21.54 6.57
N VAL A 28 -5.61 -21.09 7.41
CA VAL A 28 -4.91 -19.82 7.20
C VAL A 28 -3.86 -19.96 6.11
N ASN A 29 -4.04 -19.26 5.00
CA ASN A 29 -3.09 -19.20 3.90
C ASN A 29 -2.32 -17.87 3.95
N GLU A 30 -1.14 -17.89 4.58
CA GLU A 30 -0.29 -16.72 4.74
C GLU A 30 0.18 -16.14 3.40
N HIS A 31 0.44 -16.98 2.40
CA HIS A 31 0.86 -16.53 1.08
C HIS A 31 -0.21 -15.68 0.40
N LEU A 32 -1.49 -16.08 0.46
CA LEU A 32 -2.58 -15.27 -0.12
C LEU A 32 -2.78 -13.95 0.62
N VAL A 33 -2.63 -13.94 1.95
CA VAL A 33 -2.69 -12.71 2.76
C VAL A 33 -1.54 -11.77 2.36
N HIS A 34 -0.32 -12.29 2.24
CA HIS A 34 0.84 -11.51 1.78
C HIS A 34 0.61 -10.93 0.38
N MET A 35 0.14 -11.74 -0.58
CA MET A 35 -0.15 -11.28 -1.94
C MET A 35 -1.23 -10.18 -1.97
N ALA A 36 -2.24 -10.27 -1.10
CA ALA A 36 -3.27 -9.23 -0.98
C ALA A 36 -2.68 -7.91 -0.47
N VAL A 37 -1.78 -7.96 0.53
CA VAL A 37 -1.09 -6.78 1.06
C VAL A 37 -0.18 -6.16 0.00
N VAL A 38 0.62 -6.98 -0.71
CA VAL A 38 1.50 -6.51 -1.81
C VAL A 38 0.69 -5.81 -2.90
N ALA A 39 -0.42 -6.43 -3.33
CA ALA A 39 -1.32 -5.84 -4.32
C ALA A 39 -1.92 -4.50 -3.83
N GLN A 40 -2.36 -4.42 -2.57
CA GLN A 40 -2.89 -3.20 -2.00
C GLN A 40 -1.84 -2.08 -1.95
N LEU A 41 -0.63 -2.39 -1.53
CA LEU A 41 0.47 -1.42 -1.47
C LEU A 41 0.88 -0.95 -2.86
N ALA A 42 0.95 -1.87 -3.84
CA ALA A 42 1.25 -1.53 -5.23
C ALA A 42 0.16 -0.61 -5.82
N ASN A 43 -1.11 -0.91 -5.57
CA ASN A 43 -2.25 -0.14 -6.08
C ASN A 43 -2.36 1.28 -5.45
N LYS A 44 -1.73 1.52 -4.31
CA LYS A 44 -1.63 2.86 -3.71
C LYS A 44 -0.57 3.74 -4.38
N ARG A 45 0.34 3.15 -5.16
CA ARG A 45 1.42 3.92 -5.82
C ARG A 45 0.86 4.72 -6.98
N GLN A 46 1.10 6.02 -6.99
CA GLN A 46 0.62 6.92 -8.04
C GLN A 46 1.38 6.75 -9.37
N GLY A 47 2.66 6.37 -9.32
CA GLY A 47 3.47 6.08 -10.50
C GLY A 47 3.81 7.27 -11.39
N THR A 48 3.73 8.49 -10.89
CA THR A 48 3.93 9.74 -11.67
C THR A 48 5.40 10.20 -11.74
N GLN A 49 6.34 9.38 -11.26
CA GLN A 49 7.77 9.73 -11.33
C GLN A 49 8.21 9.91 -12.78
N LYS A 50 8.92 11.00 -13.06
CA LYS A 50 9.50 11.28 -14.37
C LYS A 50 10.81 12.05 -14.25
N ALA A 51 11.81 11.69 -15.03
CA ALA A 51 12.98 12.51 -15.28
C ALA A 51 13.14 12.74 -16.78
N LYS A 52 13.71 13.88 -17.16
CA LYS A 52 13.87 14.26 -18.56
C LYS A 52 15.02 13.49 -19.22
N THR A 53 14.76 12.89 -20.36
CA THR A 53 15.78 12.35 -21.26
C THR A 53 16.52 13.47 -21.97
N ARG A 54 17.66 13.18 -22.62
CA ARG A 54 18.43 14.21 -23.33
C ARG A 54 17.66 14.90 -24.46
N SER A 55 16.62 14.28 -25.00
CA SER A 55 15.75 14.87 -26.02
C SER A 55 14.73 15.85 -25.43
N GLU A 56 14.34 15.65 -24.17
CA GLU A 56 13.34 16.48 -23.50
C GLU A 56 13.95 17.68 -22.74
N VAL A 57 15.26 17.65 -22.47
CA VAL A 57 15.96 18.78 -21.82
C VAL A 57 16.05 19.95 -22.80
N SER A 58 15.75 21.15 -22.33
CA SER A 58 15.84 22.40 -23.12
C SER A 58 17.31 22.76 -23.40
N GLY A 59 17.58 23.39 -24.52
CA GLY A 59 18.91 23.90 -24.91
C GLY A 59 19.72 22.92 -25.79
N GLY A 60 21.03 23.12 -25.89
CA GLY A 60 21.99 22.21 -26.51
C GLY A 60 21.83 21.95 -28.00
N GLY A 61 21.14 22.79 -28.74
CA GLY A 61 20.97 22.65 -30.19
C GLY A 61 22.28 22.88 -31.01
N ARG A 62 23.18 23.67 -30.44
CA ARG A 62 24.48 23.93 -31.06
C ARG A 62 25.56 22.98 -30.51
N LYS A 63 26.43 22.46 -31.38
CA LYS A 63 27.65 21.73 -30.98
C LYS A 63 28.55 22.63 -30.13
N PRO A 64 29.02 22.22 -28.92
CA PRO A 64 29.82 23.09 -28.04
C PRO A 64 31.11 23.60 -28.67
N TRP A 65 31.80 22.75 -29.43
CA TRP A 65 33.03 23.09 -30.17
C TRP A 65 33.22 22.22 -31.41
N ARG A 66 34.15 22.62 -32.25
CA ARG A 66 34.48 21.87 -33.47
C ARG A 66 35.05 20.49 -33.15
N GLN A 67 34.92 19.55 -34.10
CA GLN A 67 35.24 18.12 -33.93
C GLN A 67 36.70 17.83 -33.63
N LYS A 68 37.63 18.66 -34.12
CA LYS A 68 39.11 18.51 -33.99
C LYS A 68 39.74 19.86 -33.73
N GLY A 69 41.00 19.87 -33.16
CA GLY A 69 41.84 21.06 -33.02
C GLY A 69 41.46 21.98 -31.85
N THR A 70 40.78 21.45 -30.82
CA THR A 70 40.40 22.23 -29.61
C THR A 70 41.12 21.73 -28.35
N GLY A 71 41.79 20.59 -28.36
CA GLY A 71 42.38 19.96 -27.19
C GLY A 71 41.33 19.35 -26.22
N HIS A 72 40.04 19.54 -26.48
CA HIS A 72 38.94 19.02 -25.65
C HIS A 72 38.39 17.69 -26.18
N ALA A 73 37.79 16.90 -25.29
CA ALA A 73 37.05 15.71 -25.68
C ALA A 73 35.92 16.06 -26.67
N ARG A 74 35.64 15.16 -27.61
CA ARG A 74 34.59 15.35 -28.61
C ARG A 74 33.21 15.40 -27.96
N GLN A 75 32.44 16.44 -28.18
CA GLN A 75 31.08 16.62 -27.64
C GLN A 75 30.11 17.02 -28.76
N GLY A 76 28.93 16.39 -28.74
CA GLY A 76 27.87 16.69 -29.70
C GLY A 76 26.79 17.64 -29.17
N SER A 77 26.52 17.59 -27.87
CA SER A 77 25.48 18.40 -27.23
C SER A 77 25.75 18.57 -25.74
N THR A 78 25.44 19.72 -25.19
CA THR A 78 25.47 20.00 -23.73
C THR A 78 24.35 19.32 -22.97
N ARG A 79 23.34 18.75 -23.66
CA ARG A 79 22.25 17.96 -23.06
C ARG A 79 22.62 16.50 -22.79
N SER A 80 23.80 16.07 -23.18
CA SER A 80 24.28 14.69 -22.96
C SER A 80 24.41 14.41 -21.46
N PRO A 81 24.22 13.15 -21.00
CA PRO A 81 24.15 12.79 -19.56
C PRO A 81 25.39 13.13 -18.75
N GLN A 82 26.56 13.19 -19.39
CA GLN A 82 27.83 13.57 -18.75
C GLN A 82 27.96 15.05 -18.41
N TRP A 83 27.03 15.89 -18.89
CA TRP A 83 27.02 17.31 -18.64
C TRP A 83 26.12 17.63 -17.42
N THR A 84 26.55 18.59 -16.60
CA THR A 84 25.70 19.15 -15.54
C THR A 84 24.46 19.80 -16.17
N GLY A 85 23.29 19.39 -15.72
CA GLY A 85 22.00 19.80 -16.32
C GLY A 85 21.63 19.04 -17.60
N GLY A 86 22.40 18.04 -18.01
CA GLY A 86 22.03 17.12 -19.09
C GLY A 86 20.89 16.17 -18.71
N GLY A 87 20.40 15.42 -19.70
CA GLY A 87 19.33 14.45 -19.49
C GLY A 87 19.80 13.15 -18.83
N MET A 88 18.89 12.40 -18.25
CA MET A 88 19.17 11.05 -17.73
C MET A 88 19.10 10.03 -18.87
N VAL A 89 20.00 9.01 -18.84
CA VAL A 89 20.06 7.95 -19.88
C VAL A 89 18.84 7.05 -19.80
N PHE A 90 18.62 6.41 -18.66
CA PHE A 90 17.46 5.57 -18.38
C PHE A 90 16.54 6.31 -17.38
N ALA A 91 15.94 7.39 -17.85
CA ALA A 91 15.06 8.21 -17.03
C ALA A 91 13.82 7.41 -16.57
N PRO A 92 13.42 7.50 -15.29
CA PRO A 92 12.16 6.94 -14.88
C PRO A 92 11.03 7.62 -15.64
N THR A 93 10.09 6.81 -16.13
CA THR A 93 8.87 7.26 -16.80
C THR A 93 7.66 6.94 -15.95
N PRO A 94 6.55 7.68 -16.07
CA PRO A 94 5.30 7.32 -15.42
C PRO A 94 4.88 5.90 -15.81
N ARG A 95 4.51 5.08 -14.81
CA ARG A 95 4.05 3.71 -15.05
C ARG A 95 2.93 3.35 -14.09
N ASP A 96 2.06 2.47 -14.53
CA ASP A 96 1.07 1.84 -13.67
C ASP A 96 1.70 0.69 -12.86
N TYR A 97 1.42 0.67 -11.56
CA TYR A 97 1.84 -0.36 -10.63
C TYR A 97 0.70 -1.28 -10.22
N THR A 98 -0.46 -1.16 -10.86
CA THR A 98 -1.67 -1.90 -10.50
C THR A 98 -1.46 -3.41 -10.62
N ILE A 99 -1.72 -4.12 -9.52
CA ILE A 99 -1.74 -5.57 -9.45
C ILE A 99 -3.16 -6.03 -9.21
N THR A 100 -3.68 -6.87 -10.11
CA THR A 100 -5.03 -7.41 -10.02
C THR A 100 -4.99 -8.84 -9.50
N LEU A 101 -5.65 -9.09 -8.36
CA LEU A 101 -5.92 -10.43 -7.85
C LEU A 101 -7.32 -10.89 -8.23
N ASN A 102 -7.50 -12.20 -8.40
CA ASN A 102 -8.79 -12.82 -8.68
C ASN A 102 -9.76 -12.61 -7.49
N LYS A 103 -11.07 -12.55 -7.77
CA LYS A 103 -12.09 -12.38 -6.73
C LYS A 103 -12.05 -13.49 -5.68
N LYS A 104 -11.78 -14.73 -6.10
CA LYS A 104 -11.67 -15.89 -5.18
C LYS A 104 -10.46 -15.75 -4.25
N GLU A 105 -9.30 -15.34 -4.78
CA GLU A 105 -8.08 -15.12 -4.00
C GLU A 105 -8.25 -14.00 -2.96
N LYS A 106 -8.84 -12.87 -3.34
CA LYS A 106 -9.16 -11.77 -2.40
C LYS A 106 -10.05 -12.23 -1.26
N ARG A 107 -11.10 -13.02 -1.57
CA ARG A 107 -12.01 -13.55 -0.55
C ARG A 107 -11.32 -14.57 0.37
N ALA A 108 -10.50 -15.45 -0.19
CA ALA A 108 -9.73 -16.42 0.59
C ALA A 108 -8.71 -15.74 1.51
N ALA A 109 -8.00 -14.71 1.02
CA ALA A 109 -7.09 -13.90 1.82
C ALA A 109 -7.80 -13.21 2.99
N LEU A 110 -8.98 -12.61 2.75
CA LEU A 110 -9.77 -11.97 3.79
C LEU A 110 -10.24 -12.97 4.86
N LYS A 111 -10.77 -14.13 4.45
CA LYS A 111 -11.17 -15.20 5.37
C LYS A 111 -9.99 -15.69 6.21
N SER A 112 -8.84 -15.94 5.58
CA SER A 112 -7.60 -16.34 6.27
C SER A 112 -7.17 -15.31 7.30
N ALA A 113 -7.22 -14.02 6.96
CA ALA A 113 -6.86 -12.94 7.89
C ALA A 113 -7.82 -12.87 9.08
N LEU A 114 -9.13 -13.01 8.87
CA LEU A 114 -10.14 -13.03 9.95
C LEU A 114 -9.96 -14.25 10.86
N THR A 115 -9.76 -15.44 10.29
CA THR A 115 -9.50 -16.66 11.06
C THR A 115 -8.23 -16.53 11.92
N SER A 116 -7.15 -15.97 11.36
CA SER A 116 -5.91 -15.72 12.11
C SER A 116 -6.16 -14.81 13.32
N ARG A 117 -6.98 -13.73 13.17
CA ARG A 117 -7.29 -12.83 14.29
C ARG A 117 -8.14 -13.48 15.37
N VAL A 118 -9.07 -14.35 15.00
CA VAL A 118 -9.86 -15.14 15.97
C VAL A 118 -8.95 -16.10 16.73
N ASN A 119 -8.06 -16.82 16.03
CA ASN A 119 -7.12 -17.77 16.65
C ASN A 119 -6.12 -17.08 17.60
N GLU A 120 -5.74 -15.84 17.30
CA GLU A 120 -4.84 -15.03 18.14
C GLU A 120 -5.56 -14.32 19.31
N ASN A 121 -6.87 -14.50 19.48
CA ASN A 121 -7.72 -13.76 20.42
C ASN A 121 -7.63 -12.23 20.25
N LYS A 122 -7.41 -11.77 19.02
CA LYS A 122 -7.36 -10.34 18.66
C LYS A 122 -8.63 -9.88 17.92
N PHE A 123 -9.73 -10.58 18.15
CA PHE A 123 -11.02 -10.30 17.56
C PHE A 123 -12.03 -9.99 18.67
N VAL A 124 -12.50 -8.77 18.71
CA VAL A 124 -13.46 -8.28 19.73
C VAL A 124 -14.76 -7.92 19.05
N VAL A 125 -15.85 -8.46 19.54
CA VAL A 125 -17.21 -8.16 19.06
C VAL A 125 -17.87 -7.22 20.04
N VAL A 126 -18.43 -6.12 19.53
CA VAL A 126 -19.15 -5.11 20.31
C VAL A 126 -20.59 -5.08 19.84
N ASP A 127 -21.51 -5.02 20.80
CA ASP A 127 -22.96 -4.98 20.58
C ASP A 127 -23.35 -3.72 19.79
N GLU A 128 -23.09 -2.55 20.36
CA GLU A 128 -23.46 -1.29 19.75
C GLU A 128 -22.38 -0.21 20.02
N LEU A 129 -22.10 0.62 19.01
CA LEU A 129 -21.23 1.79 19.12
C LEU A 129 -22.04 3.04 18.80
N LYS A 130 -22.69 3.60 19.82
CA LYS A 130 -23.42 4.86 19.72
C LYS A 130 -22.79 5.94 20.57
N PHE A 131 -22.58 7.11 20.01
CA PHE A 131 -22.06 8.29 20.68
C PHE A 131 -22.98 9.47 20.42
N ASP A 132 -23.38 10.18 21.48
CA ASP A 132 -24.20 11.40 21.37
C ASP A 132 -23.43 12.54 20.72
N GLU A 133 -22.10 12.59 20.94
CA GLU A 133 -21.19 13.57 20.38
C GLU A 133 -20.02 12.93 19.64
N ILE A 134 -19.67 13.48 18.47
CA ILE A 134 -18.52 13.03 17.67
C ILE A 134 -17.23 13.57 18.30
N LYS A 135 -16.71 12.84 19.30
CA LYS A 135 -15.44 13.16 19.98
C LYS A 135 -14.51 11.94 20.00
N THR A 136 -13.29 12.10 19.51
CA THR A 136 -12.26 11.05 19.54
C THR A 136 -11.89 10.61 20.95
N LYS A 137 -12.02 11.49 21.96
CA LYS A 137 -11.82 11.19 23.38
C LYS A 137 -12.76 10.08 23.86
N ASN A 138 -14.04 10.16 23.49
CA ASN A 138 -15.06 9.18 23.89
C ASN A 138 -14.75 7.81 23.26
N PHE A 139 -14.42 7.77 21.98
CA PHE A 139 -14.01 6.54 21.30
C PHE A 139 -12.76 5.91 21.92
N LYS A 140 -11.73 6.72 22.23
CA LYS A 140 -10.50 6.25 22.88
C LYS A 140 -10.78 5.64 24.26
N ALA A 141 -11.72 6.21 25.01
CA ALA A 141 -12.13 5.68 26.32
C ALA A 141 -12.77 4.29 26.19
N VAL A 142 -13.64 4.07 25.21
CA VAL A 142 -14.25 2.76 24.90
C VAL A 142 -13.16 1.75 24.50
N MET A 143 -12.27 2.12 23.58
CA MET A 143 -11.18 1.23 23.14
C MET A 143 -10.24 0.80 24.28
N ASN A 144 -10.04 1.65 25.29
CA ASN A 144 -9.23 1.30 26.46
C ASN A 144 -9.93 0.34 27.43
N LYS A 145 -11.27 0.29 27.41
CA LYS A 145 -12.06 -0.65 28.22
C LYS A 145 -12.20 -2.03 27.57
N LEU A 146 -12.04 -2.09 26.23
CA LEU A 146 -12.17 -3.31 25.44
C LEU A 146 -10.81 -4.04 25.22
N LYS A 147 -9.71 -3.49 25.74
CA LYS A 147 -8.38 -4.12 25.78
C LYS A 147 -8.26 -5.04 26.99
#